data_8406a2f234bd07fa5f2cafb8a89dc412
#
_entry.id   8406a2f234bd07fa5f2cafb8a89dc412
#
_cell.length_a   1.000
_cell.length_b   1.000
_cell.length_c   1.000
_cell.angle_alpha   90.00
_cell.angle_beta   90.00
_cell.angle_gamma   90.00
#
_symmetry.space_group_name_H-M   'P 1'
#
loop_
_entity.id
_entity.type
_entity.pdbx_description
1 polymer ?
#
loop_
_entity_poly.entity_id
_entity_poly.type
_entity_poly.pdbx_seq_one_letter_code
_entity_poly.pdbx_strand_id
1 'polypeptide(L)'
;MALSRPVPTSLDPNILESAARDIATGAVTFLVDKDAITYAVDGSTIRVDDGQGRGPLSSGVVVRLSRQAWDDMVGQVRTMINLLLSGDLAFDRGGFEQLADWDPVLRYLHAGVPPYDPARADFHGRDPFAAFTLDAGDDELAAQLQTMGYLHVKAVFGSDEMQDANREIDRLAAEARPGDDQSWWATTEDGASDLCR
;
A
#
# COMPACT_ATOMS: atom_id res chain seq x y z
N MET A 1 -24.57 -0.26 -14.68
CA MET A 1 -24.28 -1.08 -13.51
C MET A 1 -23.27 -0.26 -12.72
N ALA A 2 -23.61 0.25 -11.54
CA ALA A 2 -22.69 1.06 -10.74
C ALA A 2 -21.47 0.24 -10.33
N LEU A 3 -20.34 0.91 -10.09
CA LEU A 3 -19.13 0.29 -9.53
C LEU A 3 -19.48 -0.51 -8.28
N SER A 4 -19.03 -1.75 -8.17
CA SER A 4 -19.46 -2.71 -7.14
C SER A 4 -19.07 -2.31 -5.72
N ARG A 5 -18.17 -1.35 -5.55
CA ARG A 5 -17.90 -0.63 -4.30
C ARG A 5 -17.77 0.86 -4.61
N PRO A 6 -18.89 1.58 -4.73
CA PRO A 6 -18.80 3.03 -4.74
C PRO A 6 -18.12 3.47 -3.44
N VAL A 7 -17.37 4.55 -3.50
CA VAL A 7 -16.92 5.23 -2.28
C VAL A 7 -18.12 5.31 -1.34
N PRO A 8 -17.98 4.94 -0.06
CA PRO A 8 -19.07 5.03 0.89
C PRO A 8 -19.70 6.42 0.77
N THR A 9 -21.02 6.47 0.53
CA THR A 9 -21.78 7.73 0.30
C THR A 9 -21.78 8.68 1.50
N SER A 10 -21.21 8.25 2.63
CA SER A 10 -20.99 9.06 3.83
C SER A 10 -19.62 8.75 4.43
N LEU A 11 -18.55 9.31 3.82
CA LEU A 11 -17.27 9.33 4.48
C LEU A 11 -17.30 10.36 5.61
N ASP A 12 -16.72 9.97 6.76
CA ASP A 12 -16.51 10.91 7.87
C ASP A 12 -15.69 12.12 7.36
N PRO A 13 -16.20 13.35 7.50
CA PRO A 13 -15.47 14.56 7.09
C PRO A 13 -14.04 14.62 7.68
N ASN A 14 -13.83 14.09 8.87
CA ASN A 14 -12.49 14.06 9.50
C ASN A 14 -11.51 13.15 8.73
N ILE A 15 -12.00 12.05 8.13
CA ILE A 15 -11.18 11.16 7.28
C ILE A 15 -10.78 11.91 6.02
N LEU A 16 -11.72 12.60 5.37
CA LEU A 16 -11.48 13.36 4.15
C LEU A 16 -10.47 14.51 4.38
N GLU A 17 -10.61 15.25 5.47
CA GLU A 17 -9.69 16.32 5.82
C GLU A 17 -8.29 15.81 6.18
N SER A 18 -8.21 14.74 6.95
CA SER A 18 -6.92 14.14 7.31
C SER A 18 -6.20 13.58 6.09
N ALA A 19 -6.93 12.90 5.23
CA ALA A 19 -6.39 12.32 4.00
C ALA A 19 -5.92 13.39 3.00
N ALA A 20 -6.59 14.55 2.92
CA ALA A 20 -6.23 15.63 2.00
C ALA A 20 -4.89 16.30 2.34
N ARG A 21 -4.43 16.23 3.61
CA ARG A 21 -3.17 16.86 4.05
C ARG A 21 -1.92 16.21 3.46
N ASP A 22 -1.99 14.93 3.15
CA ASP A 22 -0.82 14.12 2.79
C ASP A 22 -0.65 13.99 1.27
N ILE A 23 -1.53 14.64 0.47
CA ILE A 23 -1.52 14.51 -0.98
C ILE A 23 -0.87 15.72 -1.65
N ALA A 24 0.27 15.49 -2.32
CA ALA A 24 0.93 16.50 -3.16
C ALA A 24 0.28 16.62 -4.56
N THR A 25 -0.25 15.51 -5.10
CA THR A 25 -0.87 15.45 -6.42
C THR A 25 -2.37 15.76 -6.34
N GLY A 26 -2.82 16.85 -6.94
CA GLY A 26 -4.16 17.42 -6.76
C GLY A 26 -5.35 16.52 -7.18
N ALA A 27 -5.17 15.53 -8.06
CA ALA A 27 -6.24 14.62 -8.46
C ALA A 27 -5.73 13.30 -9.03
N VAL A 28 -6.55 12.26 -8.87
CA VAL A 28 -6.43 10.97 -9.57
C VAL A 28 -7.76 10.57 -10.18
N THR A 29 -7.75 10.12 -11.43
CA THR A 29 -8.91 9.56 -12.13
C THR A 29 -8.64 8.11 -12.49
N PHE A 30 -9.52 7.21 -12.07
CA PHE A 30 -9.54 5.82 -12.49
C PHE A 30 -10.56 5.62 -13.59
N LEU A 31 -10.11 5.12 -14.74
CA LEU A 31 -10.94 4.67 -15.85
C LEU A 31 -11.14 3.16 -15.69
N VAL A 32 -12.33 2.76 -15.29
CA VAL A 32 -12.68 1.37 -14.98
C VAL A 32 -13.69 0.89 -16.00
N ASP A 33 -13.26 0.17 -17.01
CA ASP A 33 -14.06 -0.23 -18.17
C ASP A 33 -14.73 0.98 -18.86
N LYS A 34 -16.02 1.20 -18.62
CA LYS A 34 -16.81 2.31 -19.17
C LYS A 34 -17.06 3.45 -18.18
N ASP A 35 -16.68 3.21 -16.93
CA ASP A 35 -16.92 4.14 -15.83
C ASP A 35 -15.65 4.94 -15.54
N ALA A 36 -15.82 6.08 -14.91
CA ALA A 36 -14.70 6.86 -14.40
C ALA A 36 -15.00 7.27 -12.96
N ILE A 37 -13.99 7.25 -12.10
CA ILE A 37 -14.07 7.78 -10.75
C ILE A 37 -12.89 8.72 -10.53
N THR A 38 -13.16 9.92 -10.05
CA THR A 38 -12.14 10.94 -9.81
C THR A 38 -12.14 11.32 -8.34
N TYR A 39 -10.96 11.29 -7.74
CA TYR A 39 -10.68 11.84 -6.43
C TYR A 39 -9.87 13.11 -6.64
N ALA A 40 -10.28 14.21 -6.03
CA ALA A 40 -9.59 15.48 -6.14
C ALA A 40 -9.52 16.19 -4.79
N VAL A 41 -8.35 16.76 -4.50
CA VAL A 41 -8.20 17.67 -3.36
C VAL A 41 -8.96 18.96 -3.67
N ASP A 42 -9.86 19.33 -2.77
CA ASP A 42 -10.70 20.54 -2.86
C ASP A 42 -10.58 21.32 -1.54
N GLY A 43 -9.67 22.27 -1.51
CA GLY A 43 -9.28 22.95 -0.27
C GLY A 43 -8.64 22.01 0.74
N SER A 44 -9.29 21.82 1.88
CA SER A 44 -8.82 20.94 2.96
C SER A 44 -9.48 19.53 2.94
N THR A 45 -10.20 19.18 1.87
CA THR A 45 -10.97 17.93 1.80
C THR A 45 -10.75 17.22 0.46
N ILE A 46 -11.27 16.00 0.35
CA ILE A 46 -11.27 15.24 -0.91
C ILE A 46 -12.70 15.18 -1.44
N ARG A 47 -12.86 15.65 -2.66
CA ARG A 47 -14.07 15.46 -3.43
C ARG A 47 -13.98 14.21 -4.28
N VAL A 48 -15.05 13.45 -4.32
CA VAL A 48 -15.20 12.28 -5.17
C VAL A 48 -16.25 12.53 -6.22
N ASP A 49 -15.92 12.26 -7.49
CA ASP A 49 -16.82 12.37 -8.63
C ASP A 49 -16.89 10.99 -9.31
N ASP A 50 -18.08 10.38 -9.34
CA ASP A 50 -18.33 9.05 -9.89
C ASP A 50 -18.58 9.03 -11.41
N GLY A 51 -18.22 10.13 -12.08
CA GLY A 51 -18.12 10.18 -13.53
C GLY A 51 -19.42 10.19 -14.29
N GLN A 52 -20.54 10.46 -13.65
CA GLN A 52 -21.81 10.70 -14.34
C GLN A 52 -21.73 12.02 -15.15
N GLY A 53 -21.02 11.98 -16.28
CA GLY A 53 -21.03 13.04 -17.28
C GLY A 53 -19.84 14.00 -17.33
N ARG A 54 -18.76 13.77 -16.60
CA ARG A 54 -17.52 14.56 -16.70
C ARG A 54 -16.36 13.65 -17.02
N GLY A 55 -15.62 13.97 -18.07
CA GLY A 55 -14.34 13.31 -18.38
C GLY A 55 -13.28 13.58 -17.30
N PRO A 56 -12.11 12.93 -17.38
CA PRO A 56 -11.03 13.14 -16.45
C PRO A 56 -10.66 14.63 -16.38
N LEU A 57 -10.31 15.11 -15.17
CA LEU A 57 -9.85 16.48 -14.97
C LEU A 57 -8.68 16.79 -15.89
N SER A 58 -8.51 18.06 -16.28
CA SER A 58 -7.42 18.52 -17.14
C SER A 58 -6.03 18.36 -16.50
N SER A 59 -5.97 18.19 -15.19
CA SER A 59 -4.75 17.97 -14.38
C SER A 59 -4.87 16.71 -13.53
N GLY A 60 -3.75 16.23 -13.03
CA GLY A 60 -3.67 15.03 -12.20
C GLY A 60 -3.36 13.77 -12.99
N VAL A 61 -3.29 12.65 -12.29
CA VAL A 61 -2.97 11.32 -12.85
C VAL A 61 -4.24 10.66 -13.39
N VAL A 62 -4.13 9.97 -14.51
CA VAL A 62 -5.22 9.17 -15.10
C VAL A 62 -4.74 7.74 -15.29
N VAL A 63 -5.46 6.82 -14.68
CA VAL A 63 -5.13 5.40 -14.63
C VAL A 63 -6.25 4.58 -15.24
N ARG A 64 -5.89 3.60 -16.05
CA ARG A 64 -6.82 2.65 -16.67
C ARG A 64 -6.63 1.28 -16.06
N LEU A 65 -7.74 0.62 -15.70
CA LEU A 65 -7.74 -0.74 -15.20
C LEU A 65 -9.11 -1.41 -15.46
N SER A 66 -9.11 -2.74 -15.40
CA SER A 66 -10.35 -3.51 -15.49
C SER A 66 -11.19 -3.40 -14.20
N ARG A 67 -12.46 -3.78 -14.28
CA ARG A 67 -13.34 -3.92 -13.12
C ARG A 67 -12.76 -4.84 -12.05
N GLN A 68 -12.22 -5.98 -12.45
CA GLN A 68 -11.62 -6.92 -11.51
C GLN A 68 -10.42 -6.31 -10.79
N ALA A 69 -9.52 -5.63 -11.52
CA ALA A 69 -8.36 -4.96 -10.93
C ALA A 69 -8.79 -3.84 -9.95
N TRP A 70 -9.86 -3.09 -10.29
CA TRP A 70 -10.45 -2.11 -9.39
C TRP A 70 -10.98 -2.76 -8.10
N ASP A 71 -11.79 -3.81 -8.21
CA ASP A 71 -12.37 -4.50 -7.07
C ASP A 71 -11.29 -5.14 -6.17
N ASP A 72 -10.23 -5.68 -6.76
CA ASP A 72 -9.06 -6.22 -6.04
C ASP A 72 -8.31 -5.10 -5.29
N MET A 73 -8.13 -3.95 -5.92
CA MET A 73 -7.44 -2.79 -5.32
C MET A 73 -8.23 -2.23 -4.13
N VAL A 74 -9.49 -1.90 -4.31
CA VAL A 74 -10.32 -1.33 -3.24
C VAL A 74 -10.67 -2.35 -2.16
N GLY A 75 -10.67 -3.62 -2.50
CA GLY A 75 -10.80 -4.74 -1.56
C GLY A 75 -9.51 -5.10 -0.82
N GLN A 76 -8.40 -4.42 -1.13
CA GLN A 76 -7.05 -4.70 -0.57
C GLN A 76 -6.55 -6.12 -0.83
N VAL A 77 -7.01 -6.75 -1.92
CA VAL A 77 -6.54 -8.07 -2.37
C VAL A 77 -5.22 -7.93 -3.14
N ARG A 78 -5.10 -6.85 -3.94
CA ARG A 78 -3.90 -6.52 -4.71
C ARG A 78 -3.51 -5.06 -4.49
N THR A 79 -2.21 -4.80 -4.38
CA THR A 79 -1.68 -3.43 -4.26
C THR A 79 -1.59 -2.76 -5.63
N MET A 80 -1.53 -1.42 -5.68
CA MET A 80 -1.31 -0.68 -6.93
C MET A 80 -0.01 -1.09 -7.62
N ILE A 81 1.06 -1.33 -6.86
CA ILE A 81 2.34 -1.84 -7.40
C ILE A 81 2.14 -3.21 -8.05
N ASN A 82 1.43 -4.13 -7.40
CA ASN A 82 1.16 -5.45 -7.98
C ASN A 82 0.39 -5.34 -9.30
N LEU A 83 -0.65 -4.50 -9.35
CA LEU A 83 -1.43 -4.26 -10.56
C LEU A 83 -0.59 -3.64 -11.68
N LEU A 84 0.32 -2.73 -11.35
CA LEU A 84 1.24 -2.13 -12.32
C LEU A 84 2.22 -3.16 -12.89
N LEU A 85 2.87 -3.94 -12.03
CA LEU A 85 3.86 -4.95 -12.44
C LEU A 85 3.23 -6.10 -13.24
N SER A 86 1.97 -6.46 -12.96
CA SER A 86 1.23 -7.48 -13.74
C SER A 86 0.64 -6.93 -15.05
N GLY A 87 0.72 -5.62 -15.30
CA GLY A 87 0.15 -4.99 -16.50
C GLY A 87 -1.38 -4.78 -16.43
N ASP A 88 -2.00 -4.98 -15.26
CA ASP A 88 -3.43 -4.78 -15.04
C ASP A 88 -3.80 -3.32 -14.74
N LEU A 89 -2.78 -2.46 -14.57
CA LEU A 89 -2.89 -1.03 -14.39
C LEU A 89 -2.00 -0.31 -15.39
N ALA A 90 -2.55 0.66 -16.12
CA ALA A 90 -1.82 1.46 -17.08
C ALA A 90 -2.09 2.96 -16.89
N PHE A 91 -1.10 3.78 -17.19
CA PHE A 91 -1.24 5.24 -17.13
C PHE A 91 -1.66 5.80 -18.50
N ASP A 92 -2.78 6.53 -18.52
CA ASP A 92 -3.15 7.36 -19.67
C ASP A 92 -2.52 8.76 -19.53
N ARG A 93 -2.25 9.21 -18.29
CA ARG A 93 -1.57 10.47 -17.97
C ARG A 93 -0.91 10.39 -16.59
N GLY A 94 0.25 11.03 -16.47
CA GLY A 94 1.04 11.03 -15.24
C GLY A 94 1.86 9.75 -15.10
N GLY A 95 2.25 9.41 -13.87
CA GLY A 95 3.09 8.25 -13.60
C GLY A 95 2.94 7.72 -12.18
N PHE A 96 3.75 6.71 -11.88
CA PHE A 96 3.66 5.99 -10.61
C PHE A 96 3.89 6.88 -9.38
N GLU A 97 4.87 7.78 -9.41
CA GLU A 97 5.16 8.68 -8.28
C GLU A 97 3.91 9.47 -7.84
N GLN A 98 3.19 10.03 -8.83
CA GLN A 98 1.96 10.78 -8.56
C GLN A 98 0.81 9.89 -8.07
N LEU A 99 0.74 8.64 -8.53
CA LEU A 99 -0.25 7.67 -8.08
C LEU A 99 0.07 7.17 -6.66
N ALA A 100 1.36 7.03 -6.33
CA ALA A 100 1.81 6.54 -5.03
C ALA A 100 1.34 7.43 -3.87
N ASP A 101 1.24 8.74 -4.07
CA ASP A 101 0.68 9.68 -3.08
C ASP A 101 -0.78 9.33 -2.71
N TRP A 102 -1.53 8.78 -3.68
CA TRP A 102 -2.94 8.42 -3.49
C TRP A 102 -3.15 7.02 -2.90
N ASP A 103 -2.16 6.11 -2.94
CA ASP A 103 -2.35 4.72 -2.46
C ASP A 103 -2.80 4.65 -1.00
N PRO A 104 -2.11 5.28 -0.01
CA PRO A 104 -2.57 5.24 1.38
C PRO A 104 -3.92 5.93 1.56
N VAL A 105 -4.16 7.02 0.86
CA VAL A 105 -5.41 7.78 0.96
C VAL A 105 -6.61 6.95 0.48
N LEU A 106 -6.50 6.29 -0.66
CA LEU A 106 -7.56 5.43 -1.18
C LEU A 106 -7.86 4.27 -0.23
N ARG A 107 -6.85 3.72 0.43
CA ARG A 107 -7.06 2.68 1.47
C ARG A 107 -7.89 3.22 2.62
N TYR A 108 -7.57 4.40 3.15
CA TYR A 108 -8.37 5.03 4.21
C TYR A 108 -9.81 5.31 3.76
N LEU A 109 -9.97 5.86 2.57
CA LEU A 109 -11.28 6.19 2.02
C LEU A 109 -12.16 4.94 1.83
N HIS A 110 -11.61 3.86 1.29
CA HIS A 110 -12.35 2.63 1.03
C HIS A 110 -12.55 1.76 2.27
N ALA A 111 -11.62 1.80 3.23
CA ALA A 111 -11.76 1.11 4.51
C ALA A 111 -12.66 1.85 5.50
N GLY A 112 -12.90 3.15 5.27
CA GLY A 112 -13.67 4.00 6.19
C GLY A 112 -12.96 4.23 7.52
N VAL A 113 -11.61 4.21 7.53
CA VAL A 113 -10.79 4.43 8.72
C VAL A 113 -9.93 5.68 8.54
N PRO A 114 -9.70 6.47 9.60
CA PRO A 114 -8.82 7.63 9.51
C PRO A 114 -7.35 7.21 9.31
N PRO A 115 -6.54 8.08 8.70
CA PRO A 115 -5.09 7.91 8.71
C PRO A 115 -4.55 7.84 10.15
N TYR A 116 -3.45 7.11 10.31
CA TYR A 116 -2.76 7.07 11.61
C TYR A 116 -2.24 8.46 11.97
N ASP A 117 -2.63 8.92 13.16
CA ASP A 117 -2.14 10.18 13.74
C ASP A 117 -1.33 9.86 15.00
N PRO A 118 0.00 9.99 14.97
CA PRO A 118 0.85 9.67 16.13
C PRO A 118 0.56 10.56 17.35
N ALA A 119 0.03 11.78 17.14
CA ALA A 119 -0.34 12.68 18.26
C ALA A 119 -1.60 12.21 19.01
N ARG A 120 -2.40 11.34 18.38
CA ARG A 120 -3.63 10.77 18.94
C ARG A 120 -3.49 9.29 19.31
N ALA A 121 -2.31 8.70 19.07
CA ALA A 121 -2.06 7.31 19.40
C ALA A 121 -2.06 7.11 20.94
N ASP A 122 -2.94 6.23 21.40
CA ASP A 122 -2.96 5.79 22.80
C ASP A 122 -2.44 4.34 22.86
N PHE A 123 -1.25 4.19 23.35
CA PHE A 123 -0.63 2.87 23.54
C PHE A 123 -1.01 2.21 24.86
N HIS A 124 -1.94 2.79 25.63
CA HIS A 124 -2.39 2.26 26.93
C HIS A 124 -1.22 1.93 27.87
N GLY A 125 -0.16 2.76 27.85
CA GLY A 125 1.05 2.57 28.67
C GLY A 125 1.99 1.45 28.20
N ARG A 126 1.74 0.84 27.04
CA ARG A 126 2.61 -0.19 26.46
C ARG A 126 3.80 0.43 25.74
N ASP A 127 4.93 -0.27 25.77
CA ASP A 127 6.10 0.10 25.00
C ASP A 127 5.94 -0.39 23.54
N PRO A 128 5.93 0.51 22.54
CA PRO A 128 5.88 0.12 21.12
C PRO A 128 7.11 -0.70 20.69
N PHE A 129 8.24 -0.58 21.41
CA PHE A 129 9.47 -1.32 21.11
C PHE A 129 9.64 -2.58 21.95
N ALA A 130 8.62 -2.97 22.72
CA ALA A 130 8.67 -4.18 23.52
C ALA A 130 8.98 -5.41 22.65
N ALA A 131 9.89 -6.24 23.16
CA ALA A 131 10.26 -7.48 22.50
C ALA A 131 10.01 -8.66 23.43
N PHE A 132 9.37 -9.67 22.90
CA PHE A 132 8.93 -10.87 23.61
C PHE A 132 9.80 -12.06 23.21
N THR A 133 9.72 -13.10 24.01
CA THR A 133 10.24 -14.45 23.69
C THR A 133 9.06 -15.41 23.50
N LEU A 134 9.32 -16.60 22.96
CA LEU A 134 8.25 -17.58 22.68
C LEU A 134 7.53 -18.11 23.93
N ASP A 135 8.10 -17.88 25.11
CA ASP A 135 7.51 -18.24 26.41
C ASP A 135 6.68 -17.13 27.07
N ALA A 136 6.54 -15.98 26.39
CA ALA A 136 5.64 -14.92 26.86
C ALA A 136 4.20 -15.40 26.87
N GLY A 137 3.41 -14.91 27.84
CA GLY A 137 2.02 -15.32 27.99
C GLY A 137 1.13 -14.90 26.82
N ASP A 138 0.22 -15.76 26.40
CA ASP A 138 -0.69 -15.51 25.27
C ASP A 138 -1.50 -14.22 25.44
N ASP A 139 -1.97 -13.92 26.63
CA ASP A 139 -2.75 -12.70 26.93
C ASP A 139 -1.90 -11.44 26.74
N GLU A 140 -0.62 -11.49 27.10
CA GLU A 140 0.31 -10.37 26.94
C GLU A 140 0.62 -10.12 25.45
N LEU A 141 0.90 -11.19 24.70
CA LEU A 141 1.11 -11.14 23.26
C LEU A 141 -0.13 -10.62 22.52
N ALA A 142 -1.32 -11.15 22.87
CA ALA A 142 -2.58 -10.72 22.29
C ALA A 142 -2.83 -9.23 22.55
N ALA A 143 -2.63 -8.77 23.79
CA ALA A 143 -2.83 -7.38 24.14
C ALA A 143 -1.83 -6.44 23.45
N GLN A 144 -0.57 -6.86 23.27
CA GLN A 144 0.41 -6.10 22.48
C GLN A 144 0.00 -6.03 21.00
N LEU A 145 -0.36 -7.15 20.40
CA LEU A 145 -0.79 -7.21 19.01
C LEU A 145 -2.05 -6.36 18.76
N GLN A 146 -3.03 -6.42 19.65
CA GLN A 146 -4.26 -5.61 19.55
C GLN A 146 -3.98 -4.11 19.65
N THR A 147 -3.03 -3.72 20.52
CA THR A 147 -2.71 -2.30 20.75
C THR A 147 -1.81 -1.73 19.66
N MET A 148 -0.76 -2.48 19.25
CA MET A 148 0.29 -2.00 18.35
C MET A 148 0.12 -2.44 16.90
N GLY A 149 -0.69 -3.48 16.64
CA GLY A 149 -0.83 -4.08 15.31
C GLY A 149 0.34 -4.98 14.90
N TYR A 150 1.34 -5.17 15.75
CA TYR A 150 2.49 -6.03 15.51
C TYR A 150 3.06 -6.62 16.81
N LEU A 151 3.87 -7.68 16.65
CA LEU A 151 4.68 -8.29 17.69
C LEU A 151 6.14 -8.37 17.24
N HIS A 152 7.05 -8.00 18.13
CA HIS A 152 8.47 -8.27 17.97
C HIS A 152 8.84 -9.47 18.86
N VAL A 153 9.04 -10.63 18.24
CA VAL A 153 9.40 -11.86 18.94
C VAL A 153 10.87 -12.19 18.67
N LYS A 154 11.66 -12.35 19.71
CA LYS A 154 13.09 -12.69 19.67
C LYS A 154 13.32 -14.17 19.85
N ALA A 155 14.48 -14.64 19.37
CA ALA A 155 14.96 -16.01 19.55
C ALA A 155 13.94 -17.06 19.04
N VAL A 156 13.22 -16.76 17.97
CA VAL A 156 12.28 -17.70 17.32
C VAL A 156 13.04 -18.85 16.67
N PHE A 157 14.21 -18.55 16.10
CA PHE A 157 15.07 -19.52 15.44
C PHE A 157 16.35 -19.76 16.24
N GLY A 158 16.79 -21.00 16.33
CA GLY A 158 18.04 -21.40 16.93
C GLY A 158 19.25 -21.02 16.06
N SER A 159 20.46 -21.05 16.68
CA SER A 159 21.68 -20.70 15.95
C SER A 159 21.95 -21.62 14.76
N ASP A 160 21.61 -22.90 14.87
CA ASP A 160 21.85 -23.89 13.81
C ASP A 160 20.89 -23.65 12.64
N GLU A 161 19.62 -23.35 12.92
CA GLU A 161 18.61 -22.99 11.90
C GLU A 161 19.03 -21.71 11.15
N MET A 162 19.54 -20.71 11.89
CA MET A 162 20.04 -19.47 11.26
C MET A 162 21.27 -19.71 10.40
N GLN A 163 22.18 -20.62 10.82
CA GLN A 163 23.34 -20.99 10.01
C GLN A 163 22.93 -21.76 8.75
N ASP A 164 21.93 -22.65 8.85
CA ASP A 164 21.40 -23.37 7.71
C ASP A 164 20.75 -22.43 6.71
N ALA A 165 19.94 -21.49 7.19
CA ALA A 165 19.33 -20.45 6.36
C ALA A 165 20.38 -19.59 5.65
N ASN A 166 21.42 -19.16 6.37
CA ASN A 166 22.51 -18.36 5.79
C ASN A 166 23.29 -19.15 4.72
N ARG A 167 23.58 -20.43 4.94
CA ARG A 167 24.24 -21.27 3.93
C ARG A 167 23.41 -21.39 2.67
N GLU A 168 22.08 -21.53 2.82
CA GLU A 168 21.18 -21.63 1.67
C GLU A 168 21.07 -20.30 0.91
N ILE A 169 21.02 -19.17 1.63
CA ILE A 169 21.06 -17.83 1.02
C ILE A 169 22.36 -17.63 0.23
N ASP A 170 23.50 -17.99 0.81
CA ASP A 170 24.80 -17.87 0.14
C ASP A 170 24.89 -18.77 -1.10
N ARG A 171 24.33 -19.99 -1.03
CA ARG A 171 24.23 -20.88 -2.18
C ARG A 171 23.39 -20.28 -3.30
N LEU A 172 22.18 -19.80 -2.99
CA LEU A 172 21.29 -19.17 -3.95
C LEU A 172 21.93 -17.92 -4.57
N ALA A 173 22.59 -17.09 -3.75
CA ALA A 173 23.30 -15.91 -4.24
C ALA A 173 24.45 -16.26 -5.20
N ALA A 174 25.15 -17.36 -4.95
CA ALA A 174 26.23 -17.83 -5.84
C ALA A 174 25.72 -18.38 -7.19
N GLU A 175 24.51 -18.92 -7.20
CA GLU A 175 23.83 -19.45 -8.41
C GLU A 175 23.11 -18.38 -9.21
N ALA A 176 22.70 -17.28 -8.58
CA ALA A 176 21.96 -16.19 -9.20
C ALA A 176 22.69 -15.57 -10.40
N ARG A 177 21.96 -15.23 -11.46
CA ARG A 177 22.48 -14.59 -12.67
C ARG A 177 21.53 -13.46 -13.10
N PRO A 178 22.05 -12.32 -13.59
CA PRO A 178 21.20 -11.28 -14.18
C PRO A 178 20.33 -11.86 -15.31
N GLY A 179 19.02 -11.64 -15.21
CA GLY A 179 18.05 -12.07 -16.20
C GLY A 179 17.49 -13.50 -15.98
N ASP A 180 17.86 -14.18 -14.90
CA ASP A 180 17.10 -15.35 -14.45
C ASP A 180 15.75 -14.92 -13.87
N ASP A 181 14.80 -15.84 -13.74
CA ASP A 181 13.45 -15.59 -13.22
C ASP A 181 13.35 -15.85 -11.68
N GLN A 182 14.49 -16.12 -11.02
CA GLN A 182 14.57 -16.49 -9.62
C GLN A 182 15.31 -15.48 -8.75
N SER A 183 16.00 -14.49 -9.38
CA SER A 183 16.78 -13.50 -8.68
C SER A 183 16.45 -12.07 -9.16
N TRP A 184 16.56 -11.13 -8.25
CA TRP A 184 16.29 -9.73 -8.54
C TRP A 184 17.59 -8.93 -8.53
N TRP A 185 17.83 -8.16 -9.61
CA TRP A 185 19.04 -7.39 -9.82
C TRP A 185 18.69 -5.91 -10.01
N ALA A 186 19.39 -5.05 -9.27
CA ALA A 186 19.36 -3.61 -9.47
C ALA A 186 20.50 -3.17 -10.39
N THR A 187 20.28 -2.13 -11.19
CA THR A 187 21.35 -1.45 -11.92
C THR A 187 21.88 -0.32 -11.06
N THR A 188 23.15 -0.35 -10.74
CA THR A 188 23.85 0.70 -9.99
C THR A 188 24.13 1.93 -10.86
N GLU A 189 24.48 3.08 -10.26
CA GLU A 189 24.72 4.34 -10.98
C GLU A 189 25.83 4.24 -12.03
N ASP A 190 26.83 3.37 -11.82
CA ASP A 190 27.91 3.07 -12.75
C ASP A 190 27.53 2.04 -13.85
N GLY A 191 26.27 1.58 -13.86
CA GLY A 191 25.75 0.63 -14.83
C GLY A 191 26.06 -0.83 -14.55
N ALA A 192 26.64 -1.16 -13.40
CA ALA A 192 26.82 -2.55 -12.97
C ALA A 192 25.47 -3.15 -12.51
N SER A 193 25.40 -4.49 -12.51
CA SER A 193 24.25 -5.21 -11.92
C SER A 193 24.61 -5.73 -10.54
N ASP A 194 23.78 -5.41 -9.56
CA ASP A 194 23.94 -5.87 -8.16
C ASP A 194 22.73 -6.73 -7.75
N LEU A 195 23.01 -7.86 -7.08
CA LEU A 195 21.98 -8.77 -6.59
C LEU A 195 21.27 -8.15 -5.38
N CYS A 196 19.96 -7.95 -5.48
CA CYS A 196 19.15 -7.50 -4.36
C CYS A 196 18.97 -8.65 -3.35
N ARG A 197 19.54 -8.50 -2.16
CA ARG A 197 19.50 -9.48 -1.05
C ARG A 197 18.48 -9.10 0.00
#